data_a9d6b3e63e54c2dbf5c99c8498d6abba
#
_entry.id   a9d6b3e63e54c2dbf5c99c8498d6abba
#
_cell.length_a   1.000
_cell.length_b   1.000
_cell.length_c   1.000
_cell.angle_alpha   90.00
_cell.angle_beta   90.00
_cell.angle_gamma   90.00
#
_symmetry.space_group_name_H-M   'P 1'
#
loop_
_entity.id
_entity.type
_entity.pdbx_description
1 polymer ?
#
loop_
_entity_poly.entity_id
_entity_poly.type
_entity_poly.pdbx_seq_one_letter_code
_entity_poly.pdbx_strand_id
1 'polypeptide(L)'
;MKENITEKIENQWEMLMNGIGRGILIQLISEEIDPVTNSGKSVEAFVRGWLPKPQEHDNILQYVADFTLPSDFGRPGAVLITNQHAKEFHLLEIVIQDFDGVPIYFPANTWIHSLNDNPESRIIFRNQAYLPSQTPPGLKDLRREDLLSIRGNGKGERMPYERIYDYDVYNDLGKPDKERDLARPVLGGEERPYPRRCRTGRPASKIDPLCESRIEKPHPVYVPRDEAFEEIKQDTFSAGRLKALLHNLVPLMAATLSSSDIPFTCFSEIDKLYNDGFILKDDEQRKLGDNLFIGNMMKQVLNVGQKLLKYEIPAVIRKDRFSWLRDNEFARQALAGVNPVNIEILKEFPILSKLDPAIYGPPESVITKELIEQELHGMSVDKALEEKRLFMVDFHDMLLPFIKRINNLPGRKSYASRTVFFYTKTGILRPIAIELSLPPTPSSNRNKYVYTHGHDATTYWIWKLAKAHVCANDAGVHQLVNHWLRTHACMEPYIIATHRQLSSMHPIYKLLHPHMRYTLEINALARQSLINGGGIIEASFSPGKYAMEAKCCCLRELAV
;
A
#
# COMPACT_ATOMS: atom_id res chain seq x y z
N MET A 1 -27.32 13.83 -21.12
CA MET A 1 -26.57 14.79 -20.26
C MET A 1 -26.63 16.14 -20.92
N LYS A 2 -27.09 17.20 -20.26
CA LYS A 2 -27.02 18.57 -20.80
C LYS A 2 -25.60 19.07 -20.54
N GLU A 3 -24.81 19.27 -21.58
CA GLU A 3 -23.55 20.00 -21.49
C GLU A 3 -23.84 21.37 -20.87
N ASN A 4 -23.04 21.70 -19.86
CA ASN A 4 -23.15 22.98 -19.19
C ASN A 4 -22.71 24.08 -20.19
N ILE A 5 -23.39 25.22 -20.23
CA ILE A 5 -23.07 26.31 -21.16
C ILE A 5 -21.62 26.76 -21.02
N THR A 6 -21.07 26.69 -19.82
CA THR A 6 -19.66 26.98 -19.52
C THR A 6 -18.70 25.99 -20.22
N GLU A 7 -18.97 24.69 -20.18
CA GLU A 7 -18.19 23.65 -20.87
C GLU A 7 -18.21 23.85 -22.40
N LYS A 8 -19.33 24.30 -22.94
CA LYS A 8 -19.49 24.56 -24.37
C LYS A 8 -18.68 25.79 -24.84
N ILE A 9 -18.62 26.82 -24.01
CA ILE A 9 -17.81 28.03 -24.27
C ILE A 9 -16.32 27.70 -24.14
N GLU A 10 -15.92 26.94 -23.12
CA GLU A 10 -14.56 26.47 -22.92
C GLU A 10 -14.08 25.59 -24.09
N ASN A 11 -14.91 24.63 -24.52
CA ASN A 11 -14.60 23.77 -25.67
C ASN A 11 -14.47 24.58 -26.98
N GLN A 12 -15.31 25.61 -27.20
CA GLN A 12 -15.19 26.50 -28.35
C GLN A 12 -13.93 27.35 -28.31
N TRP A 13 -13.55 27.85 -27.14
CA TRP A 13 -12.33 28.60 -26.93
C TRP A 13 -11.09 27.72 -27.14
N GLU A 14 -11.09 26.51 -26.62
CA GLU A 14 -10.04 25.52 -26.86
C GLU A 14 -9.90 25.17 -28.35
N MET A 15 -11.01 24.99 -29.05
CA MET A 15 -11.00 24.76 -30.51
C MET A 15 -10.41 25.94 -31.27
N LEU A 16 -10.72 27.18 -30.84
CA LEU A 16 -10.16 28.40 -31.45
C LEU A 16 -8.65 28.52 -31.19
N MET A 17 -8.21 28.28 -29.95
CA MET A 17 -6.79 28.32 -29.59
C MET A 17 -5.99 27.22 -30.27
N ASN A 18 -6.56 26.04 -30.43
CA ASN A 18 -5.95 24.93 -31.19
C ASN A 18 -5.87 25.25 -32.68
N GLY A 19 -6.88 25.89 -33.24
CA GLY A 19 -6.88 26.35 -34.64
C GLY A 19 -5.83 27.43 -34.93
N ILE A 20 -5.40 28.18 -33.91
CA ILE A 20 -4.34 29.19 -33.97
C ILE A 20 -2.95 28.58 -33.69
N GLY A 21 -2.88 27.28 -33.24
CA GLY A 21 -1.62 26.61 -32.94
C GLY A 21 -0.93 27.10 -31.66
N ARG A 22 -1.66 27.68 -30.72
CA ARG A 22 -1.12 28.32 -29.52
C ARG A 22 -1.52 27.61 -28.21
N GLY A 23 -1.85 26.32 -28.26
CA GLY A 23 -2.32 25.59 -27.06
C GLY A 23 -1.20 25.14 -26.11
N ILE A 24 -0.05 24.72 -26.65
CA ILE A 24 1.09 24.28 -25.86
C ILE A 24 2.35 25.01 -26.32
N LEU A 25 2.95 25.76 -25.40
CA LEU A 25 4.23 26.43 -25.63
C LEU A 25 5.36 25.56 -25.06
N ILE A 26 6.39 25.34 -25.88
CA ILE A 26 7.62 24.67 -25.47
C ILE A 26 8.78 25.67 -25.62
N GLN A 27 9.56 25.81 -24.53
CA GLN A 27 10.77 26.62 -24.52
C GLN A 27 11.98 25.70 -24.28
N LEU A 28 12.90 25.66 -25.24
CA LEU A 28 14.18 24.96 -25.09
C LEU A 28 15.18 25.84 -24.35
N ILE A 29 15.88 25.26 -23.37
CA ILE A 29 16.92 25.95 -22.60
C ILE A 29 18.27 25.26 -22.85
N SER A 30 19.26 26.07 -23.20
CA SER A 30 20.64 25.62 -23.41
C SER A 30 21.38 25.34 -22.09
N GLU A 31 22.39 24.48 -22.17
CA GLU A 31 23.41 24.33 -21.13
C GLU A 31 24.32 25.55 -20.97
N GLU A 32 24.37 26.42 -22.00
CA GLU A 32 25.16 27.64 -22.02
C GLU A 32 24.37 28.85 -21.56
N ILE A 33 25.11 29.85 -21.02
CA ILE A 33 24.55 31.12 -20.56
C ILE A 33 24.46 32.11 -21.70
N ASP A 34 23.36 32.85 -21.76
CA ASP A 34 23.25 34.09 -22.51
C ASP A 34 23.99 35.20 -21.75
N PRO A 35 25.01 35.83 -22.37
CA PRO A 35 25.81 36.83 -21.68
C PRO A 35 25.04 38.12 -21.33
N VAL A 36 23.88 38.36 -21.94
CA VAL A 36 23.03 39.54 -21.67
C VAL A 36 22.10 39.28 -20.46
N THR A 37 21.43 38.14 -20.46
CA THR A 37 20.42 37.81 -19.43
C THR A 37 21.01 37.08 -18.23
N ASN A 38 22.24 36.57 -18.37
CA ASN A 38 22.91 35.69 -17.39
C ASN A 38 22.11 34.43 -17.02
N SER A 39 21.16 34.01 -17.88
CA SER A 39 20.35 32.82 -17.80
C SER A 39 20.69 31.87 -18.93
N GLY A 40 20.18 30.64 -18.94
CA GLY A 40 20.36 29.75 -20.11
C GLY A 40 19.76 30.36 -21.37
N LYS A 41 20.48 30.27 -22.51
CA LYS A 41 19.95 30.69 -23.81
C LYS A 41 18.64 29.95 -24.08
N SER A 42 17.63 30.62 -24.63
CA SER A 42 16.31 30.02 -24.83
C SER A 42 15.71 30.30 -26.19
N VAL A 43 14.92 29.35 -26.69
CA VAL A 43 14.13 29.47 -27.94
C VAL A 43 12.77 28.83 -27.73
N GLU A 44 11.73 29.46 -28.24
CA GLU A 44 10.33 29.05 -28.04
C GLU A 44 9.69 28.54 -29.33
N ALA A 45 8.79 27.56 -29.19
CA ALA A 45 7.93 27.11 -30.29
C ALA A 45 6.60 26.58 -29.75
N PHE A 46 5.55 26.69 -30.56
CA PHE A 46 4.26 26.07 -30.24
C PHE A 46 4.14 24.69 -30.87
N VAL A 47 3.50 23.78 -30.15
CA VAL A 47 3.14 22.46 -30.65
C VAL A 47 2.09 22.60 -31.75
N ARG A 48 2.30 21.95 -32.89
CA ARG A 48 1.40 22.03 -34.03
C ARG A 48 0.32 20.94 -33.97
N GLY A 49 -0.88 21.32 -34.38
CA GLY A 49 -1.98 20.38 -34.58
C GLY A 49 -2.44 19.65 -33.31
N TRP A 50 -2.40 20.32 -32.17
CA TRP A 50 -2.88 19.83 -30.90
C TRP A 50 -4.40 19.62 -30.94
N LEU A 51 -4.84 18.53 -31.57
CA LEU A 51 -6.21 18.03 -31.51
C LEU A 51 -6.12 16.55 -31.20
N PRO A 52 -6.77 16.05 -30.18
CA PRO A 52 -6.80 14.62 -29.93
C PRO A 52 -7.49 13.94 -31.12
N LYS A 53 -6.73 13.30 -31.97
CA LYS A 53 -7.27 12.38 -32.99
C LYS A 53 -7.40 11.04 -32.30
N PRO A 54 -8.63 10.49 -32.15
CA PRO A 54 -8.78 9.13 -31.66
C PRO A 54 -8.16 8.18 -32.70
N GLN A 55 -7.02 7.58 -32.39
CA GLN A 55 -6.50 6.41 -33.07
C GLN A 55 -6.97 5.18 -32.31
N GLU A 56 -7.64 4.28 -33.00
CA GLU A 56 -8.36 3.12 -32.40
C GLU A 56 -7.48 2.08 -31.71
N HIS A 57 -6.14 2.17 -31.72
CA HIS A 57 -5.27 1.13 -31.19
C HIS A 57 -4.09 1.56 -30.32
N ASP A 58 -3.74 2.87 -30.25
CA ASP A 58 -2.68 3.36 -29.37
C ASP A 58 -3.19 4.54 -28.54
N ASN A 59 -3.21 4.36 -27.22
CA ASN A 59 -3.56 5.43 -26.28
C ASN A 59 -2.50 6.54 -26.18
N ILE A 60 -1.50 6.55 -27.05
CA ILE A 60 -0.40 7.52 -27.07
C ILE A 60 -0.50 8.39 -28.32
N LEU A 61 -0.50 9.70 -28.12
CA LEU A 61 -0.53 10.69 -29.19
C LEU A 61 0.85 11.33 -29.33
N GLN A 62 1.31 11.54 -30.58
CA GLN A 62 2.54 12.24 -30.90
C GLN A 62 2.24 13.59 -31.56
N TYR A 63 2.96 14.61 -31.12
CA TYR A 63 2.89 15.96 -31.65
C TYR A 63 4.28 16.47 -31.95
N VAL A 64 4.39 17.48 -32.82
CA VAL A 64 5.66 18.05 -33.28
C VAL A 64 5.69 19.56 -33.02
N ALA A 65 6.85 20.06 -32.60
CA ALA A 65 7.18 21.47 -32.57
C ALA A 65 8.51 21.68 -33.30
N ASP A 66 8.59 22.68 -34.18
CA ASP A 66 9.80 22.98 -34.93
C ASP A 66 10.53 24.16 -34.30
N PHE A 67 11.83 24.00 -34.07
CA PHE A 67 12.69 25.03 -33.50
C PHE A 67 13.73 25.48 -34.54
N THR A 68 13.96 26.78 -34.61
CA THR A 68 15.11 27.35 -35.34
C THR A 68 16.12 27.80 -34.29
N LEU A 69 17.24 27.09 -34.21
CA LEU A 69 18.27 27.38 -33.21
C LEU A 69 19.36 28.31 -33.79
N PRO A 70 19.80 29.35 -33.05
CA PRO A 70 21.01 30.07 -33.34
C PRO A 70 22.24 29.16 -33.40
N SER A 71 23.22 29.45 -34.23
CA SER A 71 24.43 28.64 -34.35
C SER A 71 25.25 28.55 -33.07
N ASP A 72 25.09 29.51 -32.16
CA ASP A 72 25.75 29.61 -30.88
C ASP A 72 24.85 29.18 -29.70
N PHE A 73 23.71 28.51 -29.97
CA PHE A 73 22.76 28.11 -28.96
C PHE A 73 23.37 27.13 -27.94
N GLY A 74 24.28 26.28 -28.39
CA GLY A 74 24.83 25.21 -27.56
C GLY A 74 23.85 24.05 -27.43
N ARG A 75 24.10 23.17 -26.48
CA ARG A 75 23.33 21.92 -26.31
C ARG A 75 22.06 22.13 -25.48
N PRO A 76 20.88 21.67 -25.96
CA PRO A 76 19.65 21.68 -25.14
C PRO A 76 19.78 20.86 -23.86
N GLY A 77 19.52 21.49 -22.72
CA GLY A 77 19.65 20.87 -21.39
C GLY A 77 18.35 20.76 -20.62
N ALA A 78 17.37 21.63 -20.89
CA ALA A 78 16.05 21.60 -20.30
C ALA A 78 14.96 22.04 -21.28
N VAL A 79 13.72 21.65 -21.00
CA VAL A 79 12.51 22.07 -21.68
C VAL A 79 11.53 22.62 -20.66
N LEU A 80 11.01 23.83 -20.90
CA LEU A 80 9.90 24.39 -20.15
C LEU A 80 8.63 24.20 -20.98
N ILE A 81 7.56 23.75 -20.32
CA ILE A 81 6.27 23.49 -20.96
C ILE A 81 5.20 24.32 -20.29
N THR A 82 4.48 25.10 -21.07
CA THR A 82 3.33 25.90 -20.64
C THR A 82 2.08 25.37 -21.34
N ASN A 83 1.13 24.89 -20.57
CA ASN A 83 -0.17 24.41 -21.06
C ASN A 83 -1.22 25.51 -20.93
N GLN A 84 -1.62 26.10 -22.07
CA GLN A 84 -2.63 27.16 -22.14
C GLN A 84 -4.07 26.60 -22.23
N HIS A 85 -4.25 25.27 -22.25
CA HIS A 85 -5.57 24.64 -22.22
C HIS A 85 -6.14 24.62 -20.80
N ALA A 86 -7.47 24.52 -20.70
CA ALA A 86 -8.17 24.42 -19.43
C ALA A 86 -7.95 23.06 -18.71
N LYS A 87 -7.56 22.03 -19.45
CA LYS A 87 -7.33 20.68 -18.91
C LYS A 87 -5.86 20.31 -18.89
N GLU A 88 -5.46 19.62 -17.85
CA GLU A 88 -4.14 18.98 -17.78
C GLU A 88 -4.02 17.77 -18.71
N PHE A 89 -2.80 17.38 -19.05
CA PHE A 89 -2.51 16.17 -19.82
C PHE A 89 -1.28 15.46 -19.26
N HIS A 90 -1.20 14.14 -19.51
CA HIS A 90 -0.04 13.33 -19.10
C HIS A 90 1.00 13.30 -20.23
N LEU A 91 2.22 13.79 -19.95
CA LEU A 91 3.35 13.80 -20.87
C LEU A 91 4.28 12.63 -20.57
N LEU A 92 4.56 11.81 -21.57
CA LEU A 92 5.49 10.67 -21.43
C LEU A 92 6.95 11.11 -21.60
N GLU A 93 7.28 11.73 -22.74
CA GLU A 93 8.63 12.18 -23.07
C GLU A 93 8.63 13.26 -24.15
N ILE A 94 9.73 13.97 -24.27
CA ILE A 94 10.06 14.82 -25.42
C ILE A 94 11.37 14.34 -26.01
N VAL A 95 11.43 14.25 -27.33
CA VAL A 95 12.64 13.88 -28.08
C VAL A 95 12.95 14.97 -29.08
N ILE A 96 14.12 15.59 -28.97
CA ILE A 96 14.66 16.49 -30.01
C ILE A 96 15.39 15.62 -31.01
N GLN A 97 14.96 15.71 -32.26
CA GLN A 97 15.61 15.07 -33.41
C GLN A 97 16.54 16.07 -34.12
N ASP A 98 17.42 15.57 -34.95
CA ASP A 98 18.31 16.36 -35.84
C ASP A 98 19.24 17.36 -35.14
N PHE A 99 19.55 17.15 -33.86
CA PHE A 99 20.57 17.89 -33.14
C PHE A 99 21.90 17.12 -33.19
N ASP A 100 22.88 17.60 -33.98
CA ASP A 100 24.20 16.96 -34.18
C ASP A 100 24.12 15.47 -34.57
N GLY A 101 23.03 15.04 -35.22
CA GLY A 101 22.82 13.68 -35.67
C GLY A 101 22.47 12.67 -34.54
N VAL A 102 22.28 13.12 -33.30
CA VAL A 102 21.93 12.27 -32.16
C VAL A 102 20.68 12.80 -31.46
N PRO A 103 19.65 11.97 -31.25
CA PRO A 103 18.45 12.40 -30.54
C PRO A 103 18.73 12.73 -29.06
N ILE A 104 18.08 13.79 -28.56
CA ILE A 104 18.17 14.21 -27.16
C ILE A 104 16.84 13.90 -26.47
N TYR A 105 16.88 13.13 -25.39
CA TYR A 105 15.71 12.66 -24.64
C TYR A 105 15.47 13.48 -23.38
N PHE A 106 14.21 13.85 -23.17
CA PHE A 106 13.70 14.51 -21.98
C PHE A 106 12.57 13.63 -21.40
N PRO A 107 12.89 12.66 -20.54
CA PRO A 107 11.88 11.82 -19.92
C PRO A 107 11.04 12.66 -18.98
N ALA A 108 9.74 12.67 -19.17
CA ALA A 108 8.80 13.42 -18.37
C ALA A 108 7.98 12.50 -17.47
N ASN A 109 7.12 11.70 -18.07
CA ASN A 109 6.23 10.77 -17.40
C ASN A 109 5.48 11.41 -16.21
N THR A 110 4.91 12.57 -16.46
CA THR A 110 4.30 13.47 -15.48
C THR A 110 3.09 14.20 -16.05
N TRP A 111 2.28 14.77 -15.18
CA TRP A 111 1.18 15.62 -15.55
C TRP A 111 1.61 17.06 -15.80
N ILE A 112 1.10 17.65 -16.87
CA ILE A 112 1.28 19.06 -17.23
C ILE A 112 -0.03 19.77 -16.90
N HIS A 113 -0.03 20.55 -15.83
CA HIS A 113 -1.19 21.30 -15.35
C HIS A 113 -1.59 22.43 -16.31
N SER A 114 -2.81 22.88 -16.23
CA SER A 114 -3.29 24.07 -16.91
C SER A 114 -2.64 25.34 -16.36
N LEU A 115 -2.37 26.32 -17.23
CA LEU A 115 -1.96 27.66 -16.82
C LEU A 115 -3.02 28.34 -15.90
N ASN A 116 -4.29 27.95 -16.00
CA ASN A 116 -5.37 28.44 -15.14
C ASN A 116 -5.21 27.96 -13.69
N ASP A 117 -4.67 26.78 -13.48
CA ASP A 117 -4.44 26.19 -12.16
C ASP A 117 -3.14 26.70 -11.53
N ASN A 118 -2.07 26.77 -12.33
CA ASN A 118 -0.76 27.27 -11.91
C ASN A 118 -0.09 28.02 -13.07
N PRO A 119 0.35 29.27 -12.86
CA PRO A 119 1.01 30.08 -13.90
C PRO A 119 2.45 29.62 -14.21
N GLU A 120 3.04 28.73 -13.42
CA GLU A 120 4.42 28.28 -13.62
C GLU A 120 4.53 27.23 -14.74
N SER A 121 5.56 27.37 -15.59
CA SER A 121 5.88 26.36 -16.60
C SER A 121 6.49 25.11 -15.96
N ARG A 122 6.20 23.94 -16.52
CA ARG A 122 6.80 22.68 -16.10
C ARG A 122 8.21 22.53 -16.66
N ILE A 123 9.19 22.33 -15.79
CA ILE A 123 10.60 22.13 -16.18
C ILE A 123 10.86 20.63 -16.34
N ILE A 124 11.38 20.21 -17.50
CA ILE A 124 11.83 18.84 -17.77
C ILE A 124 13.31 18.88 -18.18
N PHE A 125 14.16 18.21 -17.43
CA PHE A 125 15.59 18.15 -17.71
C PHE A 125 15.93 16.99 -18.64
N ARG A 126 16.98 17.19 -19.44
CA ARG A 126 17.56 16.16 -20.30
C ARG A 126 17.94 14.91 -19.49
N ASN A 127 17.87 13.74 -20.13
CA ASN A 127 18.27 12.47 -19.51
C ASN A 127 19.81 12.37 -19.34
N GLN A 128 20.37 13.32 -18.60
CA GLN A 128 21.78 13.38 -18.21
C GLN A 128 21.87 13.58 -16.70
N ALA A 129 22.81 12.87 -16.07
CA ALA A 129 23.03 13.01 -14.62
C ALA A 129 24.15 14.03 -14.37
N TYR A 130 23.91 14.93 -13.39
CA TYR A 130 24.88 15.91 -12.93
C TYR A 130 24.89 16.00 -11.40
N LEU A 131 26.07 15.93 -10.79
CA LEU A 131 26.24 16.38 -9.40
C LEU A 131 25.97 17.90 -9.32
N PRO A 132 25.65 18.45 -8.14
CA PRO A 132 25.40 19.88 -7.99
C PRO A 132 26.54 20.76 -8.53
N SER A 133 27.80 20.36 -8.28
CA SER A 133 28.99 21.07 -8.76
C SER A 133 29.24 20.96 -10.27
N GLN A 134 28.64 19.96 -10.92
CA GLN A 134 28.80 19.69 -12.34
C GLN A 134 27.62 20.20 -13.19
N THR A 135 26.66 20.86 -12.55
CA THR A 135 25.49 21.41 -13.27
C THR A 135 25.95 22.41 -14.32
N PRO A 136 25.55 22.26 -15.61
CA PRO A 136 25.83 23.22 -16.64
C PRO A 136 25.41 24.64 -16.24
N PRO A 137 26.19 25.68 -16.58
CA PRO A 137 25.91 27.05 -16.14
C PRO A 137 24.49 27.51 -16.47
N GLY A 138 23.99 27.26 -17.69
CA GLY A 138 22.65 27.66 -18.14
C GLY A 138 21.48 26.94 -17.40
N LEU A 139 21.77 25.87 -16.64
CA LEU A 139 20.74 25.09 -15.95
C LEU A 139 20.76 25.28 -14.42
N LYS A 140 21.71 26.05 -13.86
CA LYS A 140 21.88 26.19 -12.40
C LYS A 140 20.66 26.82 -11.73
N ASP A 141 20.13 27.87 -12.30
CA ASP A 141 18.98 28.57 -11.74
C ASP A 141 17.71 27.72 -11.86
N LEU A 142 17.45 27.13 -13.02
CA LEU A 142 16.32 26.21 -13.21
C LEU A 142 16.36 25.03 -12.24
N ARG A 143 17.54 24.45 -12.00
CA ARG A 143 17.71 23.37 -11.02
C ARG A 143 17.33 23.81 -9.60
N ARG A 144 17.70 25.03 -9.22
CA ARG A 144 17.37 25.60 -7.91
C ARG A 144 15.87 25.90 -7.82
N GLU A 145 15.29 26.51 -8.83
CA GLU A 145 13.89 26.88 -8.88
C GLU A 145 12.96 25.66 -8.85
N ASP A 146 13.23 24.63 -9.66
CA ASP A 146 12.49 23.38 -9.63
C ASP A 146 12.51 22.73 -8.23
N LEU A 147 13.66 22.68 -7.56
CA LEU A 147 13.75 22.17 -6.19
C LEU A 147 12.98 23.02 -5.18
N LEU A 148 12.96 24.34 -5.32
CA LEU A 148 12.27 25.23 -4.40
C LEU A 148 10.75 25.14 -4.60
N SER A 149 10.28 25.06 -5.84
CA SER A 149 8.85 24.98 -6.17
C SER A 149 8.15 23.76 -5.57
N ILE A 150 8.86 22.64 -5.40
CA ILE A 150 8.28 21.40 -4.88
C ILE A 150 8.40 21.23 -3.35
N ARG A 151 9.13 22.11 -2.66
CA ARG A 151 9.33 21.98 -1.20
C ARG A 151 8.13 22.38 -0.37
N GLY A 152 7.38 23.38 -0.83
CA GLY A 152 6.30 23.99 -0.06
C GLY A 152 6.79 24.79 1.17
N ASN A 153 5.87 25.51 1.78
CA ASN A 153 6.11 26.42 2.89
C ASN A 153 5.43 26.01 4.21
N GLY A 154 4.82 24.82 4.24
CA GLY A 154 4.08 24.30 5.39
C GLY A 154 2.74 25.02 5.66
N LYS A 155 2.24 25.84 4.74
CA LYS A 155 1.02 26.65 4.91
C LYS A 155 -0.01 26.37 3.82
N GLY A 156 -1.28 26.61 4.14
CA GLY A 156 -2.41 26.46 3.21
C GLY A 156 -2.82 25.02 2.98
N GLU A 157 -3.97 24.82 2.39
CA GLU A 157 -4.48 23.53 1.93
C GLU A 157 -3.88 23.21 0.56
N ARG A 158 -3.57 21.94 0.32
CA ARG A 158 -2.98 21.48 -0.95
C ARG A 158 -4.07 21.19 -1.98
N MET A 159 -3.79 21.62 -3.22
CA MET A 159 -4.68 21.37 -4.36
C MET A 159 -4.22 20.15 -5.17
N PRO A 160 -5.14 19.45 -5.86
CA PRO A 160 -4.80 18.21 -6.57
C PRO A 160 -3.75 18.36 -7.68
N TYR A 161 -3.61 19.54 -8.29
CA TYR A 161 -2.64 19.84 -9.34
C TYR A 161 -1.25 20.22 -8.81
N GLU A 162 -1.10 20.49 -7.50
CA GLU A 162 0.18 20.88 -6.92
C GLU A 162 1.17 19.71 -6.86
N ARG A 163 2.46 20.05 -6.93
CA ARG A 163 3.59 19.09 -6.90
C ARG A 163 4.40 19.18 -5.61
N ILE A 164 3.79 19.58 -4.53
CA ILE A 164 4.49 19.98 -3.30
C ILE A 164 4.70 18.79 -2.38
N TYR A 165 5.94 18.56 -1.97
CA TYR A 165 6.38 17.49 -1.07
C TYR A 165 6.65 18.01 0.36
N ASP A 166 5.92 18.98 0.86
CA ASP A 166 5.98 19.27 2.30
C ASP A 166 5.32 18.13 3.09
N TYR A 167 5.65 18.03 4.37
CA TYR A 167 5.24 16.88 5.16
C TYR A 167 4.70 17.28 6.52
N ASP A 168 3.92 16.38 7.09
CA ASP A 168 3.39 16.50 8.44
C ASP A 168 3.24 15.12 9.08
N VAL A 169 2.91 15.09 10.35
CA VAL A 169 2.65 13.87 11.11
C VAL A 169 1.17 13.79 11.40
N TYR A 170 0.53 12.69 10.99
CA TYR A 170 -0.89 12.50 11.11
C TYR A 170 -1.24 11.20 11.80
N ASN A 171 -2.37 11.20 12.52
CA ASN A 171 -3.04 9.98 12.87
C ASN A 171 -3.88 9.48 11.68
N ASP A 172 -3.29 8.61 10.88
CA ASP A 172 -3.93 8.06 9.68
C ASP A 172 -4.91 6.91 9.98
N LEU A 173 -5.00 6.47 11.24
CA LEU A 173 -5.72 5.25 11.61
C LEU A 173 -7.17 5.52 11.94
N GLY A 174 -7.49 6.73 12.43
CA GLY A 174 -8.81 7.05 12.93
C GLY A 174 -9.68 7.82 11.95
N LYS A 175 -10.98 7.86 12.26
CA LYS A 175 -11.99 8.72 11.64
C LYS A 175 -12.91 9.31 12.72
N PRO A 176 -12.35 10.01 13.72
CA PRO A 176 -13.08 10.40 14.92
C PRO A 176 -14.26 11.33 14.66
N ASP A 177 -14.17 12.20 13.62
CA ASP A 177 -15.27 13.11 13.27
C ASP A 177 -16.48 12.39 12.67
N LYS A 178 -16.28 11.18 12.12
CA LYS A 178 -17.39 10.37 11.60
C LYS A 178 -18.14 9.67 12.72
N GLU A 179 -17.40 9.03 13.62
CA GLU A 179 -17.94 8.27 14.75
C GLU A 179 -16.84 8.09 15.80
N ARG A 180 -17.14 8.29 17.09
CA ARG A 180 -16.18 8.16 18.19
C ARG A 180 -15.52 6.79 18.24
N ASP A 181 -16.26 5.73 17.95
CA ASP A 181 -15.76 4.36 17.91
C ASP A 181 -14.74 4.12 16.78
N LEU A 182 -14.62 5.05 15.85
CA LEU A 182 -13.60 5.05 14.80
C LEU A 182 -12.35 5.85 15.17
N ALA A 183 -12.25 6.39 16.37
CA ALA A 183 -10.99 6.92 16.89
C ALA A 183 -9.98 5.77 17.06
N ARG A 184 -8.73 6.00 16.69
CA ARG A 184 -7.63 5.04 16.82
C ARG A 184 -6.41 5.72 17.44
N PRO A 185 -5.58 4.96 18.18
CA PRO A 185 -4.32 5.49 18.68
C PRO A 185 -3.40 5.94 17.54
N VAL A 186 -2.56 6.92 17.81
CA VAL A 186 -1.53 7.35 16.87
C VAL A 186 -0.52 6.23 16.66
N LEU A 187 -0.23 5.92 15.42
CA LEU A 187 0.77 4.92 15.08
C LEU A 187 2.16 5.40 15.57
N GLY A 188 2.85 4.56 16.36
CA GLY A 188 4.11 4.91 17.02
C GLY A 188 3.96 5.63 18.36
N GLY A 189 2.73 5.97 18.77
CA GLY A 189 2.41 6.69 19.99
C GLY A 189 2.64 8.19 19.88
N GLU A 190 2.36 8.94 20.97
CA GLU A 190 2.47 10.40 21.00
C GLU A 190 3.93 10.90 20.89
N GLU A 191 4.87 10.16 21.46
CA GLU A 191 6.29 10.56 21.46
C GLU A 191 6.97 10.34 20.11
N ARG A 192 6.52 9.34 19.34
CA ARG A 192 7.11 8.96 18.04
C ARG A 192 6.02 8.70 17.01
N PRO A 193 5.19 9.71 16.69
CA PRO A 193 4.09 9.52 15.75
C PRO A 193 4.63 9.14 14.37
N TYR A 194 4.01 8.14 13.76
CA TYR A 194 4.39 7.55 12.48
C TYR A 194 3.12 7.09 11.73
N PRO A 195 3.09 7.10 10.40
CA PRO A 195 4.11 7.58 9.47
C PRO A 195 4.00 9.09 9.21
N ARG A 196 5.07 9.68 8.67
CA ARG A 196 5.02 11.01 8.05
C ARG A 196 4.51 10.85 6.62
N ARG A 197 3.60 11.71 6.21
CA ARG A 197 3.09 11.78 4.84
C ARG A 197 3.07 13.20 4.32
N CYS A 198 2.84 13.36 3.02
CA CYS A 198 2.66 14.69 2.46
C CYS A 198 1.52 15.43 3.18
N ARG A 199 1.79 16.67 3.55
CA ARG A 199 0.86 17.54 4.24
C ARG A 199 -0.29 17.93 3.31
N THR A 200 -1.54 17.77 3.75
CA THR A 200 -2.71 18.22 3.01
C THR A 200 -3.13 19.65 3.37
N GLY A 201 -2.80 20.10 4.58
CA GLY A 201 -3.17 21.42 5.10
C GLY A 201 -4.61 21.53 5.60
N ARG A 202 -5.34 20.44 5.68
CA ARG A 202 -6.69 20.40 6.24
C ARG A 202 -6.64 20.69 7.74
N PRO A 203 -7.71 21.29 8.30
CA PRO A 203 -7.78 21.51 9.74
C PRO A 203 -7.79 20.17 10.50
N ALA A 204 -7.35 20.20 11.75
CA ALA A 204 -7.43 19.05 12.63
C ALA A 204 -8.89 18.69 12.96
N SER A 205 -9.14 17.41 13.26
CA SER A 205 -10.39 16.94 13.84
C SER A 205 -10.66 17.61 15.19
N LYS A 206 -11.93 17.83 15.51
CA LYS A 206 -12.32 18.37 16.83
C LYS A 206 -12.13 17.37 17.96
N ILE A 207 -12.11 16.08 17.65
CA ILE A 207 -12.02 14.97 18.62
C ILE A 207 -10.58 14.52 18.81
N ASP A 208 -9.78 14.53 17.74
CA ASP A 208 -8.37 14.13 17.76
C ASP A 208 -7.52 15.17 17.00
N PRO A 209 -6.76 16.02 17.72
CA PRO A 209 -5.95 17.07 17.10
C PRO A 209 -4.87 16.58 16.15
N LEU A 210 -4.45 15.32 16.23
CA LEU A 210 -3.47 14.71 15.34
C LEU A 210 -4.12 14.10 14.10
N CYS A 211 -5.44 13.99 14.04
CA CYS A 211 -6.21 13.49 12.91
C CYS A 211 -6.77 14.66 12.10
N GLU A 212 -6.66 14.59 10.78
CA GLU A 212 -7.29 15.58 9.92
C GLU A 212 -8.80 15.46 9.93
N SER A 213 -9.49 16.61 9.90
CA SER A 213 -10.94 16.65 9.70
C SER A 213 -11.30 16.11 8.31
N ARG A 214 -12.47 15.45 8.24
CA ARG A 214 -13.08 15.11 6.96
C ARG A 214 -13.91 16.30 6.50
N ILE A 215 -13.49 16.89 5.41
CA ILE A 215 -14.34 17.85 4.69
C ILE A 215 -15.37 17.03 3.93
N GLU A 216 -16.65 17.44 4.00
CA GLU A 216 -17.77 16.71 3.38
C GLU A 216 -17.68 16.62 1.85
N LYS A 217 -16.94 17.53 1.20
CA LYS A 217 -16.55 17.37 -0.20
C LYS A 217 -15.25 16.58 -0.25
N PRO A 218 -15.26 15.38 -0.83
CA PRO A 218 -14.13 14.50 -0.82
C PRO A 218 -13.09 14.96 -1.83
N HIS A 219 -12.23 15.90 -1.42
CA HIS A 219 -10.93 15.89 -2.04
C HIS A 219 -10.20 14.63 -1.52
N PRO A 220 -9.62 13.84 -2.41
CA PRO A 220 -8.79 12.70 -1.98
C PRO A 220 -7.69 13.18 -1.02
N VAL A 221 -7.09 12.28 -0.28
CA VAL A 221 -5.85 12.56 0.46
C VAL A 221 -4.85 13.14 -0.54
N TYR A 222 -4.26 14.29 -0.23
CA TYR A 222 -3.33 14.95 -1.14
C TYR A 222 -2.12 14.06 -1.46
N VAL A 223 -1.81 14.01 -2.73
CA VAL A 223 -0.60 13.40 -3.27
C VAL A 223 -0.01 14.38 -4.27
N PRO A 224 1.32 14.64 -4.24
CA PRO A 224 1.95 15.45 -5.27
C PRO A 224 1.59 14.94 -6.67
N ARG A 225 1.22 15.84 -7.58
CA ARG A 225 0.68 15.45 -8.88
C ARG A 225 1.61 14.53 -9.69
N ASP A 226 2.92 14.63 -9.48
CA ASP A 226 3.92 13.75 -10.12
C ASP A 226 3.82 12.28 -9.67
N GLU A 227 3.19 12.01 -8.53
CA GLU A 227 3.02 10.66 -7.97
C GLU A 227 1.66 10.05 -8.33
N ALA A 228 0.73 10.84 -8.87
CA ALA A 228 -0.62 10.38 -9.18
C ALA A 228 -0.63 9.42 -10.37
N PHE A 229 -1.58 8.49 -10.36
CA PHE A 229 -1.76 7.53 -11.43
C PHE A 229 -2.19 8.18 -12.73
N GLU A 230 -1.70 7.68 -13.85
CA GLU A 230 -2.32 7.80 -15.17
C GLU A 230 -3.58 6.89 -15.26
N GLU A 231 -4.47 7.16 -16.23
CA GLU A 231 -5.76 6.46 -16.36
C GLU A 231 -5.64 4.93 -16.38
N ILE A 232 -4.74 4.38 -17.19
CA ILE A 232 -4.52 2.93 -17.32
C ILE A 232 -4.14 2.31 -15.98
N LYS A 233 -3.30 2.98 -15.21
CA LYS A 233 -2.88 2.52 -13.89
C LYS A 233 -4.01 2.61 -12.87
N GLN A 234 -4.81 3.66 -12.94
CA GLN A 234 -5.97 3.87 -12.09
C GLN A 234 -7.03 2.78 -12.30
N ASP A 235 -7.30 2.42 -13.54
CA ASP A 235 -8.25 1.36 -13.90
C ASP A 235 -7.79 0.00 -13.40
N THR A 236 -6.52 -0.34 -13.60
CA THR A 236 -5.92 -1.58 -13.11
C THR A 236 -5.98 -1.67 -11.59
N PHE A 237 -5.65 -0.59 -10.89
CA PHE A 237 -5.71 -0.53 -9.43
C PHE A 237 -7.14 -0.64 -8.91
N SER A 238 -8.10 0.02 -9.56
CA SER A 238 -9.52 -0.02 -9.20
C SER A 238 -10.12 -1.40 -9.37
N ALA A 239 -9.77 -2.13 -10.42
CA ALA A 239 -10.16 -3.53 -10.62
C ALA A 239 -9.60 -4.45 -9.52
N GLY A 240 -8.33 -4.29 -9.15
CA GLY A 240 -7.71 -5.02 -8.04
C GLY A 240 -8.36 -4.72 -6.69
N ARG A 241 -8.72 -3.46 -6.44
CA ARG A 241 -9.45 -3.05 -5.23
C ARG A 241 -10.84 -3.68 -5.16
N LEU A 242 -11.58 -3.70 -6.27
CA LEU A 242 -12.88 -4.34 -6.33
C LEU A 242 -12.80 -5.83 -6.01
N LYS A 243 -11.80 -6.52 -6.56
CA LYS A 243 -11.53 -7.93 -6.27
C LYS A 243 -11.24 -8.19 -4.79
N ALA A 244 -10.44 -7.35 -4.15
CA ALA A 244 -10.17 -7.42 -2.72
C ALA A 244 -11.43 -7.19 -1.86
N LEU A 245 -12.30 -6.27 -2.26
CA LEU A 245 -13.59 -6.03 -1.62
C LEU A 245 -14.48 -7.27 -1.68
N LEU A 246 -14.56 -7.93 -2.82
CA LEU A 246 -15.34 -9.17 -3.02
C LEU A 246 -14.85 -10.28 -2.10
N HIS A 247 -13.55 -10.48 -1.98
CA HIS A 247 -12.96 -11.50 -1.10
C HIS A 247 -13.33 -11.32 0.38
N ASN A 248 -13.55 -10.07 0.81
CA ASN A 248 -13.94 -9.77 2.19
C ASN A 248 -15.46 -9.81 2.41
N LEU A 249 -16.23 -9.41 1.41
CA LEU A 249 -17.68 -9.36 1.48
C LEU A 249 -18.31 -10.74 1.60
N VAL A 250 -17.86 -11.70 0.81
CA VAL A 250 -18.50 -13.02 0.73
C VAL A 250 -18.56 -13.77 2.06
N PRO A 251 -17.47 -13.93 2.85
CA PRO A 251 -17.56 -14.57 4.15
C PRO A 251 -18.37 -13.77 5.16
N LEU A 252 -18.27 -12.44 5.12
CA LEU A 252 -19.01 -11.57 6.03
C LEU A 252 -20.51 -11.66 5.79
N MET A 253 -20.94 -11.72 4.54
CA MET A 253 -22.33 -11.89 4.17
C MET A 253 -22.85 -13.29 4.55
N ALA A 254 -22.08 -14.33 4.27
CA ALA A 254 -22.42 -15.69 4.68
C ALA A 254 -22.61 -15.78 6.20
N ALA A 255 -21.74 -15.15 6.99
CA ALA A 255 -21.84 -15.07 8.43
C ALA A 255 -23.08 -14.30 8.91
N THR A 256 -23.42 -13.17 8.25
CA THR A 256 -24.55 -12.30 8.64
C THR A 256 -25.90 -12.91 8.29
N LEU A 257 -25.97 -13.66 7.21
CA LEU A 257 -27.19 -14.31 6.73
C LEU A 257 -27.44 -15.69 7.33
N SER A 258 -26.41 -16.26 7.98
CA SER A 258 -26.55 -17.51 8.71
C SER A 258 -27.51 -17.34 9.89
N SER A 259 -28.48 -18.23 10.01
CA SER A 259 -29.40 -18.27 11.14
C SER A 259 -28.80 -18.93 12.38
N SER A 260 -27.56 -19.43 12.31
CA SER A 260 -26.83 -20.08 13.40
C SER A 260 -25.68 -19.20 13.88
N ASP A 261 -25.35 -19.32 15.16
CA ASP A 261 -24.15 -18.66 15.75
C ASP A 261 -22.83 -19.16 15.14
N ILE A 262 -22.90 -20.28 14.40
CA ILE A 262 -21.77 -20.89 13.71
C ILE A 262 -22.01 -20.76 12.20
N PRO A 263 -21.34 -19.81 11.50
CA PRO A 263 -21.60 -19.56 10.07
C PRO A 263 -21.13 -20.70 9.16
N PHE A 264 -20.17 -21.52 9.59
CA PHE A 264 -19.68 -22.69 8.87
C PHE A 264 -19.60 -23.89 9.81
N THR A 265 -20.29 -24.99 9.47
CA THR A 265 -20.32 -26.21 10.26
C THR A 265 -19.28 -27.23 9.82
N CYS A 266 -18.79 -27.12 8.61
CA CYS A 266 -17.78 -28.01 8.03
C CYS A 266 -16.99 -27.32 6.89
N PHE A 267 -15.83 -27.88 6.55
CA PHE A 267 -14.96 -27.35 5.49
C PHE A 267 -15.62 -27.36 4.09
N SER A 268 -16.54 -28.26 3.81
CA SER A 268 -17.26 -28.29 2.53
C SER A 268 -18.14 -27.07 2.30
N GLU A 269 -18.59 -26.39 3.34
CA GLU A 269 -19.33 -25.13 3.22
C GLU A 269 -18.42 -23.99 2.77
N ILE A 270 -17.15 -24.00 3.22
CA ILE A 270 -16.14 -23.07 2.71
C ILE A 270 -15.81 -23.35 1.25
N ASP A 271 -15.66 -24.63 0.88
CA ASP A 271 -15.46 -25.05 -0.52
C ASP A 271 -16.58 -24.57 -1.46
N LYS A 272 -17.83 -24.55 -0.99
CA LYS A 272 -18.97 -24.03 -1.77
C LYS A 272 -18.81 -22.56 -2.13
N LEU A 273 -18.21 -21.72 -1.26
CA LEU A 273 -17.95 -20.31 -1.58
C LEU A 273 -17.02 -20.15 -2.81
N TYR A 274 -16.09 -21.09 -2.99
CA TYR A 274 -15.20 -21.10 -4.16
C TYR A 274 -15.87 -21.68 -5.41
N ASN A 275 -16.69 -22.71 -5.25
CA ASN A 275 -17.30 -23.44 -6.36
C ASN A 275 -18.58 -22.75 -6.88
N ASP A 276 -19.48 -22.44 -5.97
CA ASP A 276 -20.83 -21.96 -6.30
C ASP A 276 -20.91 -20.42 -6.23
N GLY A 277 -20.08 -19.82 -5.40
CA GLY A 277 -20.15 -18.40 -5.09
C GLY A 277 -21.37 -18.07 -4.22
N PHE A 278 -21.66 -16.79 -4.11
CA PHE A 278 -22.78 -16.25 -3.36
C PHE A 278 -23.63 -15.34 -4.25
N ILE A 279 -24.92 -15.66 -4.42
CA ILE A 279 -25.86 -14.85 -5.18
C ILE A 279 -26.64 -13.98 -4.23
N LEU A 280 -26.57 -12.67 -4.42
CA LEU A 280 -27.31 -11.68 -3.65
C LEU A 280 -28.78 -11.65 -4.05
N LYS A 281 -29.67 -12.02 -3.13
CA LYS A 281 -31.12 -11.84 -3.28
C LYS A 281 -31.53 -10.44 -2.81
N ASP A 282 -32.60 -9.89 -3.39
CA ASP A 282 -33.02 -8.50 -3.13
C ASP A 282 -33.45 -8.26 -1.67
N ASP A 283 -34.01 -9.25 -0.99
CA ASP A 283 -34.36 -9.22 0.44
C ASP A 283 -33.13 -9.30 1.36
N GLU A 284 -32.11 -10.05 0.95
CA GLU A 284 -30.83 -10.14 1.64
C GLU A 284 -30.03 -8.83 1.53
N GLN A 285 -30.11 -8.16 0.38
CA GLN A 285 -29.52 -6.84 0.16
C GLN A 285 -30.05 -5.80 1.16
N ARG A 286 -31.34 -5.84 1.48
CA ARG A 286 -31.95 -4.94 2.48
C ARG A 286 -31.43 -5.20 3.87
N LYS A 287 -31.38 -6.46 4.33
CA LYS A 287 -30.85 -6.84 5.65
C LYS A 287 -29.38 -6.50 5.84
N LEU A 288 -28.58 -6.64 4.77
CA LEU A 288 -27.16 -6.28 4.77
C LEU A 288 -26.94 -4.77 4.68
N GLY A 289 -27.89 -4.03 4.04
CA GLY A 289 -27.87 -2.57 3.93
C GLY A 289 -27.97 -1.85 5.26
N ASP A 290 -28.61 -2.47 6.25
CA ASP A 290 -28.72 -1.94 7.62
C ASP A 290 -27.37 -1.96 8.36
N ASN A 291 -26.43 -2.79 7.93
CA ASN A 291 -25.05 -2.73 8.38
C ASN A 291 -24.28 -1.71 7.54
N LEU A 292 -23.97 -0.56 8.12
CA LEU A 292 -23.35 0.59 7.43
C LEU A 292 -22.07 0.23 6.66
N PHE A 293 -21.28 -0.68 7.21
CA PHE A 293 -20.02 -1.15 6.61
C PHE A 293 -20.28 -2.04 5.39
N ILE A 294 -21.10 -3.07 5.56
CA ILE A 294 -21.46 -4.02 4.48
C ILE A 294 -22.21 -3.29 3.39
N GLY A 295 -23.15 -2.42 3.74
CA GLY A 295 -23.93 -1.63 2.79
C GLY A 295 -23.08 -0.72 1.90
N ASN A 296 -22.03 -0.08 2.43
CA ASN A 296 -21.11 0.73 1.65
C ASN A 296 -20.24 -0.11 0.71
N MET A 297 -19.77 -1.28 1.16
CA MET A 297 -19.01 -2.21 0.32
C MET A 297 -19.90 -2.77 -0.80
N MET A 298 -21.13 -3.16 -0.48
CA MET A 298 -22.11 -3.65 -1.46
C MET A 298 -22.42 -2.63 -2.56
N LYS A 299 -22.61 -1.36 -2.21
CA LYS A 299 -22.84 -0.30 -3.20
C LYS A 299 -21.72 -0.21 -4.22
N GLN A 300 -20.46 -0.37 -3.80
CA GLN A 300 -19.31 -0.37 -4.71
C GLN A 300 -19.32 -1.57 -5.66
N VAL A 301 -19.72 -2.75 -5.18
CA VAL A 301 -19.80 -3.99 -5.97
C VAL A 301 -21.01 -3.98 -6.92
N LEU A 302 -22.17 -3.57 -6.45
CA LEU A 302 -23.40 -3.54 -7.25
C LEU A 302 -23.37 -2.49 -8.37
N ASN A 303 -22.65 -1.37 -8.16
CA ASN A 303 -22.43 -0.38 -9.22
C ASN A 303 -21.68 -0.94 -10.44
N VAL A 304 -20.97 -2.06 -10.29
CA VAL A 304 -20.27 -2.76 -11.37
C VAL A 304 -21.13 -3.84 -12.03
N GLY A 305 -22.39 -4.02 -11.59
CA GLY A 305 -23.35 -4.94 -12.21
C GLY A 305 -23.16 -6.44 -11.88
N GLN A 306 -22.30 -6.77 -10.92
CA GLN A 306 -22.05 -8.15 -10.50
C GLN A 306 -23.03 -8.60 -9.40
N LYS A 307 -23.98 -9.47 -9.73
CA LYS A 307 -24.87 -10.13 -8.75
C LYS A 307 -24.28 -11.41 -8.14
N LEU A 308 -23.35 -12.05 -8.84
CA LEU A 308 -22.66 -13.25 -8.37
C LEU A 308 -21.30 -12.89 -7.77
N LEU A 309 -21.15 -13.13 -6.49
CA LEU A 309 -19.90 -12.96 -5.76
C LEU A 309 -19.19 -14.32 -5.66
N LYS A 310 -18.05 -14.47 -6.30
CA LYS A 310 -17.30 -15.72 -6.31
C LYS A 310 -15.82 -15.48 -6.04
N TYR A 311 -15.24 -16.34 -5.19
CA TYR A 311 -13.79 -16.37 -5.04
C TYR A 311 -13.11 -16.99 -6.27
N GLU A 312 -11.97 -16.42 -6.66
CA GLU A 312 -11.05 -17.14 -7.53
C GLU A 312 -10.36 -18.25 -6.73
N ILE A 313 -10.37 -19.45 -7.30
CA ILE A 313 -9.67 -20.59 -6.72
C ILE A 313 -8.16 -20.37 -6.89
N PRO A 314 -7.36 -20.30 -5.80
CA PRO A 314 -5.90 -20.17 -5.89
C PRO A 314 -5.30 -21.28 -6.74
N ALA A 315 -4.24 -20.96 -7.50
CA ALA A 315 -3.62 -21.91 -8.43
C ALA A 315 -3.15 -23.22 -7.74
N VAL A 316 -2.70 -23.14 -6.50
CA VAL A 316 -2.31 -24.31 -5.68
C VAL A 316 -3.51 -25.21 -5.41
N ILE A 317 -4.65 -24.63 -4.99
CA ILE A 317 -5.89 -25.36 -4.71
C ILE A 317 -6.50 -25.92 -6.00
N ARG A 318 -6.35 -25.20 -7.13
CA ARG A 318 -6.83 -25.68 -8.47
C ARG A 318 -6.06 -26.93 -8.91
N LYS A 319 -4.75 -27.01 -8.62
CA LYS A 319 -3.92 -28.19 -8.94
C LYS A 319 -4.20 -29.36 -8.01
N ASP A 320 -4.41 -29.08 -6.73
CA ASP A 320 -4.65 -30.08 -5.70
C ASP A 320 -5.56 -29.50 -4.61
N ARG A 321 -6.83 -29.88 -4.65
CA ARG A 321 -7.87 -29.41 -3.73
C ARG A 321 -7.53 -29.61 -2.25
N PHE A 322 -6.72 -30.63 -1.93
CA PHE A 322 -6.37 -30.99 -0.56
C PHE A 322 -4.97 -30.50 -0.14
N SER A 323 -4.29 -29.74 -0.99
CA SER A 323 -2.93 -29.26 -0.70
C SER A 323 -2.85 -28.49 0.61
N TRP A 324 -3.83 -27.62 0.91
CA TRP A 324 -3.87 -26.79 2.12
C TRP A 324 -3.99 -27.58 3.43
N LEU A 325 -4.43 -28.84 3.38
CA LEU A 325 -4.50 -29.72 4.54
C LEU A 325 -3.15 -30.32 4.95
N ARG A 326 -2.16 -30.30 4.03
CA ARG A 326 -0.87 -30.96 4.24
C ARG A 326 0.11 -30.13 5.05
N ASP A 327 0.94 -30.81 5.84
CA ASP A 327 1.95 -30.16 6.67
C ASP A 327 3.11 -29.62 5.85
N ASN A 328 3.47 -30.26 4.73
CA ASN A 328 4.49 -29.77 3.82
C ASN A 328 4.06 -28.47 3.11
N GLU A 329 2.77 -28.30 2.77
CA GLU A 329 2.28 -27.04 2.21
C GLU A 329 2.28 -25.93 3.26
N PHE A 330 1.90 -26.23 4.50
CA PHE A 330 1.98 -25.28 5.61
C PHE A 330 3.43 -24.81 5.84
N ALA A 331 4.39 -25.74 5.85
CA ALA A 331 5.82 -25.42 5.96
C ALA A 331 6.34 -24.65 4.74
N ARG A 332 5.88 -25.01 3.52
CA ARG A 332 6.24 -24.27 2.31
C ARG A 332 5.77 -22.83 2.38
N GLN A 333 4.57 -22.57 2.90
CA GLN A 333 4.07 -21.22 3.08
C GLN A 333 4.91 -20.40 4.06
N ALA A 334 5.42 -21.01 5.13
CA ALA A 334 6.33 -20.34 6.06
C ALA A 334 7.67 -19.93 5.41
N LEU A 335 8.15 -20.71 4.41
CA LEU A 335 9.42 -20.45 3.70
C LEU A 335 9.26 -19.58 2.45
N ALA A 336 8.20 -19.80 1.69
CA ALA A 336 8.03 -19.23 0.35
C ALA A 336 6.59 -18.77 0.08
N GLY A 337 5.83 -18.47 1.12
CA GLY A 337 4.52 -17.83 1.05
C GLY A 337 4.64 -16.30 1.03
N VAL A 338 3.63 -15.63 1.57
CA VAL A 338 3.58 -14.15 1.62
C VAL A 338 4.51 -13.55 2.67
N ASN A 339 4.96 -14.34 3.67
CA ASN A 339 5.64 -13.84 4.86
C ASN A 339 6.90 -14.65 5.25
N PRO A 340 7.86 -14.87 4.32
CA PRO A 340 9.01 -15.73 4.54
C PRO A 340 10.02 -15.17 5.54
N VAL A 341 9.90 -13.90 5.92
CA VAL A 341 10.83 -13.22 6.84
C VAL A 341 10.58 -13.52 8.31
N ASN A 342 9.51 -14.23 8.64
CA ASN A 342 9.11 -14.49 10.03
C ASN A 342 9.58 -15.85 10.55
N ILE A 343 10.10 -16.74 9.70
CA ILE A 343 10.68 -17.98 10.15
C ILE A 343 12.14 -17.78 10.57
N GLU A 344 12.47 -18.19 11.78
CA GLU A 344 13.79 -18.02 12.38
C GLU A 344 14.37 -19.36 12.84
N ILE A 345 15.68 -19.44 12.96
CA ILE A 345 16.35 -20.57 13.61
C ILE A 345 16.04 -20.49 15.11
N LEU A 346 15.53 -21.57 15.69
CA LEU A 346 15.42 -21.70 17.15
C LEU A 346 16.84 -21.84 17.74
N LYS A 347 17.22 -20.88 18.59
CA LYS A 347 18.60 -20.80 19.11
C LYS A 347 18.77 -21.47 20.46
N GLU A 348 17.72 -21.48 21.26
CA GLU A 348 17.74 -21.96 22.65
C GLU A 348 16.41 -22.54 23.07
N PHE A 349 16.44 -23.39 24.08
CA PHE A 349 15.28 -24.06 24.63
C PHE A 349 15.43 -24.15 26.16
N PRO A 350 14.39 -23.84 27.00
CA PRO A 350 12.99 -23.60 26.62
C PRO A 350 12.77 -22.26 25.91
N ILE A 351 11.67 -22.20 25.13
CA ILE A 351 11.24 -20.96 24.46
C ILE A 351 10.63 -20.05 25.51
N LEU A 352 11.11 -18.81 25.61
CA LEU A 352 10.68 -17.85 26.62
C LEU A 352 9.94 -16.66 26.00
N SER A 353 8.92 -16.16 26.69
CA SER A 353 8.27 -14.88 26.42
C SER A 353 9.05 -13.75 27.08
N LYS A 354 9.09 -12.59 26.42
CA LYS A 354 9.66 -11.35 26.96
C LYS A 354 8.61 -10.46 27.65
N LEU A 355 7.35 -10.87 27.64
CA LEU A 355 6.26 -10.15 28.29
C LEU A 355 6.36 -10.26 29.81
N ASP A 356 5.82 -9.24 30.51
CA ASP A 356 5.81 -9.18 31.98
C ASP A 356 5.06 -10.39 32.58
N PRO A 357 5.75 -11.26 33.34
CA PRO A 357 5.14 -12.45 33.92
C PRO A 357 4.02 -12.13 34.93
N ALA A 358 4.05 -10.96 35.57
CA ALA A 358 3.01 -10.54 36.49
C ALA A 358 1.67 -10.29 35.78
N ILE A 359 1.71 -9.95 34.49
CA ILE A 359 0.51 -9.66 33.69
C ILE A 359 0.13 -10.85 32.81
N TYR A 360 1.12 -11.50 32.21
CA TYR A 360 0.90 -12.50 31.15
C TYR A 360 1.17 -13.94 31.58
N GLY A 361 1.55 -14.16 32.87
CA GLY A 361 1.84 -15.47 33.43
C GLY A 361 3.27 -15.94 33.13
N PRO A 362 3.59 -17.22 33.49
CA PRO A 362 4.94 -17.77 33.34
C PRO A 362 5.50 -17.56 31.92
N PRO A 363 6.77 -17.14 31.81
CA PRO A 363 7.36 -16.83 30.50
C PRO A 363 7.63 -18.07 29.64
N GLU A 364 7.74 -19.27 30.26
CA GLU A 364 8.07 -20.50 29.57
C GLU A 364 6.93 -20.92 28.62
N SER A 365 7.32 -21.35 27.41
CA SER A 365 6.44 -22.12 26.53
C SER A 365 6.07 -23.47 27.16
N VAL A 366 4.86 -23.95 26.88
CA VAL A 366 4.44 -25.30 27.29
C VAL A 366 4.80 -26.36 26.24
N ILE A 367 5.53 -25.99 25.18
CA ILE A 367 6.21 -26.94 24.31
C ILE A 367 7.42 -27.48 25.08
N THR A 368 7.40 -28.76 25.45
CA THR A 368 8.47 -29.39 26.24
C THR A 368 9.48 -30.13 25.34
N LYS A 369 10.66 -30.44 25.88
CA LYS A 369 11.67 -31.27 25.16
C LYS A 369 11.09 -32.62 24.78
N GLU A 370 10.38 -33.27 25.69
CA GLU A 370 9.79 -34.60 25.50
C GLU A 370 8.78 -34.61 24.34
N LEU A 371 7.98 -33.57 24.20
CA LEU A 371 7.03 -33.44 23.08
C LEU A 371 7.72 -33.30 21.74
N ILE A 372 8.78 -32.49 21.68
CA ILE A 372 9.53 -32.27 20.44
C ILE A 372 10.31 -33.51 20.07
N GLU A 373 10.98 -34.16 21.03
CA GLU A 373 11.85 -35.32 20.78
C GLU A 373 11.10 -36.50 20.17
N GLN A 374 9.81 -36.64 20.46
CA GLN A 374 8.95 -37.64 19.81
C GLN A 374 8.88 -37.46 18.28
N GLU A 375 8.99 -36.21 17.82
CA GLU A 375 8.90 -35.82 16.41
C GLU A 375 10.27 -35.74 15.71
N LEU A 376 11.40 -35.85 16.45
CA LEU A 376 12.76 -35.70 15.92
C LEU A 376 13.40 -36.99 15.42
N HIS A 377 12.64 -38.09 15.32
CA HIS A 377 13.12 -39.38 14.83
C HIS A 377 14.40 -39.91 15.56
N GLY A 378 14.39 -39.80 16.90
CA GLY A 378 15.48 -40.28 17.76
C GLY A 378 16.63 -39.28 17.96
N MET A 379 16.49 -38.06 17.54
CA MET A 379 17.44 -36.96 17.82
C MET A 379 16.99 -36.23 19.10
N SER A 380 17.91 -35.85 19.98
CA SER A 380 17.60 -34.97 21.11
C SER A 380 17.41 -33.51 20.66
N VAL A 381 16.66 -32.71 21.44
CA VAL A 381 16.50 -31.28 21.17
C VAL A 381 17.85 -30.57 21.14
N ASP A 382 18.73 -30.86 22.09
CA ASP A 382 20.05 -30.22 22.18
C ASP A 382 20.87 -30.46 20.92
N LYS A 383 20.86 -31.69 20.39
CA LYS A 383 21.53 -32.03 19.13
C LYS A 383 20.87 -31.36 17.93
N ALA A 384 19.55 -31.26 17.92
CA ALA A 384 18.81 -30.58 16.83
C ALA A 384 19.08 -29.08 16.80
N LEU A 385 19.30 -28.45 17.97
CA LEU A 385 19.73 -27.05 18.09
C LEU A 385 21.16 -26.87 17.58
N GLU A 386 22.09 -27.72 18.02
CA GLU A 386 23.49 -27.70 17.57
C GLU A 386 23.61 -27.84 16.03
N GLU A 387 22.86 -28.78 15.44
CA GLU A 387 22.80 -28.99 14.00
C GLU A 387 21.95 -27.94 13.25
N LYS A 388 21.36 -26.93 13.94
CA LYS A 388 20.49 -25.89 13.38
C LYS A 388 19.31 -26.46 12.58
N ARG A 389 18.65 -27.47 13.11
CA ARG A 389 17.52 -28.17 12.48
C ARG A 389 16.17 -27.73 13.01
N LEU A 390 16.12 -26.93 14.07
CA LEU A 390 14.88 -26.38 14.61
C LEU A 390 14.68 -24.95 14.17
N PHE A 391 13.47 -24.65 13.71
CA PHE A 391 13.05 -23.33 13.29
C PHE A 391 11.75 -22.97 13.98
N MET A 392 11.45 -21.70 14.08
CA MET A 392 10.25 -21.20 14.75
C MET A 392 9.62 -20.05 13.96
N VAL A 393 8.29 -19.98 13.99
CA VAL A 393 7.49 -18.80 13.69
C VAL A 393 6.79 -18.41 14.99
N ASP A 394 7.10 -17.22 15.52
CA ASP A 394 6.60 -16.73 16.80
C ASP A 394 5.78 -15.45 16.63
N PHE A 395 4.48 -15.52 16.96
CA PHE A 395 3.55 -14.39 17.05
C PHE A 395 3.02 -14.21 18.47
N HIS A 396 3.63 -14.88 19.47
CA HIS A 396 3.11 -14.91 20.84
C HIS A 396 3.15 -13.53 21.49
N ASP A 397 4.34 -12.96 21.63
CA ASP A 397 4.52 -11.73 22.39
C ASP A 397 3.86 -10.52 21.72
N MET A 398 3.83 -10.54 20.39
CA MET A 398 3.15 -9.51 19.60
C MET A 398 1.63 -9.50 19.82
N LEU A 399 1.00 -10.66 19.88
CA LEU A 399 -0.46 -10.76 19.85
C LEU A 399 -1.08 -10.96 21.24
N LEU A 400 -0.39 -11.61 22.18
CA LEU A 400 -0.95 -11.96 23.50
C LEU A 400 -1.58 -10.75 24.23
N PRO A 401 -0.99 -9.53 24.20
CA PRO A 401 -1.57 -8.35 24.83
C PRO A 401 -2.94 -7.94 24.29
N PHE A 402 -3.25 -8.35 23.07
CA PHE A 402 -4.49 -7.98 22.37
C PHE A 402 -5.55 -9.07 22.37
N ILE A 403 -5.19 -10.32 22.64
CA ILE A 403 -6.07 -11.50 22.50
C ILE A 403 -7.37 -11.35 23.31
N LYS A 404 -7.31 -10.87 24.54
CA LYS A 404 -8.53 -10.65 25.36
C LYS A 404 -9.49 -9.67 24.70
N ARG A 405 -8.96 -8.55 24.20
CA ARG A 405 -9.76 -7.51 23.54
C ARG A 405 -10.33 -8.00 22.21
N ILE A 406 -9.52 -8.74 21.43
CA ILE A 406 -9.96 -9.33 20.16
C ILE A 406 -11.10 -10.32 20.39
N ASN A 407 -10.95 -11.23 21.37
CA ASN A 407 -11.94 -12.25 21.66
C ASN A 407 -13.25 -11.73 22.28
N ASN A 408 -13.26 -10.47 22.72
CA ASN A 408 -14.47 -9.76 23.13
C ASN A 408 -15.23 -9.13 21.94
N LEU A 409 -14.65 -9.12 20.75
CA LEU A 409 -15.35 -8.67 19.54
C LEU A 409 -16.33 -9.77 19.07
N PRO A 410 -17.56 -9.40 18.68
CA PRO A 410 -18.53 -10.37 18.16
C PRO A 410 -17.99 -11.17 16.97
N GLY A 411 -18.21 -12.48 16.98
CA GLY A 411 -17.83 -13.37 15.88
C GLY A 411 -16.33 -13.56 15.65
N ARG A 412 -15.47 -13.18 16.59
CA ARG A 412 -14.01 -13.30 16.46
C ARG A 412 -13.41 -14.19 17.53
N LYS A 413 -12.43 -14.99 17.12
CA LYS A 413 -11.62 -15.83 18.00
C LYS A 413 -10.18 -15.85 17.51
N SER A 414 -9.25 -15.52 18.41
CA SER A 414 -7.82 -15.48 18.11
C SER A 414 -7.01 -16.04 19.27
N TYR A 415 -5.82 -16.52 18.98
CA TYR A 415 -4.82 -16.99 19.92
C TYR A 415 -3.46 -16.40 19.54
N ALA A 416 -2.64 -16.11 20.54
CA ALA A 416 -1.22 -15.89 20.29
C ALA A 416 -0.56 -17.23 19.99
N SER A 417 0.29 -17.32 18.97
CA SER A 417 0.79 -18.60 18.47
C SER A 417 2.30 -18.66 18.36
N ARG A 418 2.84 -19.86 18.60
CA ARG A 418 4.20 -20.28 18.25
C ARG A 418 4.13 -21.58 17.47
N THR A 419 4.97 -21.71 16.45
CA THR A 419 5.08 -22.95 15.66
C THR A 419 6.53 -23.35 15.58
N VAL A 420 6.83 -24.58 15.99
CA VAL A 420 8.17 -25.17 15.85
C VAL A 420 8.19 -26.08 14.65
N PHE A 421 9.24 -25.94 13.84
CA PHE A 421 9.50 -26.74 12.65
C PHE A 421 10.80 -27.51 12.81
N PHE A 422 10.84 -28.70 12.26
CA PHE A 422 12.04 -29.54 12.18
C PHE A 422 12.48 -29.72 10.73
N TYR A 423 13.74 -29.44 10.45
CA TYR A 423 14.37 -29.71 9.18
C TYR A 423 14.96 -31.10 9.17
N THR A 424 14.30 -32.01 8.47
CA THR A 424 14.66 -33.43 8.44
C THR A 424 15.97 -33.70 7.69
N LYS A 425 16.58 -34.88 7.90
CA LYS A 425 17.77 -35.33 7.15
C LYS A 425 17.51 -35.47 5.65
N THR A 426 16.25 -35.66 5.25
CA THR A 426 15.83 -35.75 3.85
C THR A 426 15.56 -34.38 3.19
N GLY A 427 15.85 -33.29 3.87
CA GLY A 427 15.68 -31.93 3.31
C GLY A 427 14.25 -31.38 3.35
N ILE A 428 13.39 -31.94 4.19
CA ILE A 428 11.99 -31.52 4.33
C ILE A 428 11.85 -30.71 5.62
N LEU A 429 11.25 -29.51 5.53
CA LEU A 429 10.81 -28.76 6.69
C LEU A 429 9.42 -29.26 7.11
N ARG A 430 9.28 -29.66 8.37
CA ARG A 430 8.05 -30.24 8.93
C ARG A 430 7.61 -29.47 10.18
N PRO A 431 6.36 -29.00 10.29
CA PRO A 431 5.83 -28.47 11.56
C PRO A 431 5.68 -29.62 12.54
N ILE A 432 6.15 -29.45 13.77
CA ILE A 432 6.17 -30.52 14.79
C ILE A 432 5.34 -30.16 16.03
N ALA A 433 5.22 -28.87 16.37
CA ALA A 433 4.41 -28.43 17.50
C ALA A 433 3.86 -27.03 17.26
N ILE A 434 2.64 -26.78 17.70
CA ILE A 434 2.00 -25.46 17.71
C ILE A 434 1.52 -25.17 19.14
N GLU A 435 1.95 -24.05 19.71
CA GLU A 435 1.40 -23.50 20.93
C GLU A 435 0.38 -22.42 20.58
N LEU A 436 -0.82 -22.50 21.16
CA LEU A 436 -1.85 -21.47 21.13
C LEU A 436 -2.08 -20.96 22.55
N SER A 437 -1.90 -19.64 22.75
CA SER A 437 -1.92 -19.01 24.07
C SER A 437 -3.05 -18.01 24.19
N LEU A 438 -3.68 -17.99 25.36
CA LEU A 438 -4.62 -16.99 25.83
C LEU A 438 -4.00 -16.24 27.02
N PRO A 439 -4.41 -14.99 27.30
CA PRO A 439 -4.02 -14.31 28.53
C PRO A 439 -4.54 -15.10 29.77
N PRO A 440 -3.82 -15.09 30.88
CA PRO A 440 -4.27 -15.75 32.12
C PRO A 440 -5.58 -15.13 32.61
N THR A 441 -6.43 -15.94 33.19
CA THR A 441 -7.70 -15.52 33.81
C THR A 441 -7.74 -15.99 35.26
N PRO A 442 -8.44 -15.26 36.17
CA PRO A 442 -8.57 -15.70 37.58
C PRO A 442 -9.20 -17.08 37.73
N SER A 443 -9.98 -17.53 36.75
CA SER A 443 -10.73 -18.78 36.77
C SER A 443 -10.00 -19.97 36.13
N SER A 444 -8.85 -19.75 35.47
CA SER A 444 -8.13 -20.83 34.79
C SER A 444 -6.62 -20.62 34.83
N ASN A 445 -5.94 -21.57 35.44
CA ASN A 445 -4.46 -21.63 35.40
C ASN A 445 -3.92 -22.18 34.08
N ARG A 446 -4.78 -22.75 33.22
CA ARG A 446 -4.39 -23.30 31.93
C ARG A 446 -4.78 -22.34 30.82
N ASN A 447 -3.79 -21.59 30.33
CA ASN A 447 -3.96 -20.58 29.29
C ASN A 447 -3.10 -20.83 28.05
N LYS A 448 -2.24 -21.85 28.06
CA LYS A 448 -1.39 -22.25 26.93
C LYS A 448 -1.69 -23.70 26.55
N TYR A 449 -1.84 -23.99 25.27
CA TYR A 449 -2.22 -25.28 24.71
C TYR A 449 -1.25 -25.67 23.62
N VAL A 450 -0.71 -26.89 23.68
CA VAL A 450 0.18 -27.44 22.65
C VAL A 450 -0.57 -28.47 21.81
N TYR A 451 -0.36 -28.40 20.54
CA TYR A 451 -0.87 -29.32 19.54
C TYR A 451 0.28 -29.89 18.75
N THR A 452 0.27 -31.19 18.52
CA THR A 452 1.19 -31.95 17.67
C THR A 452 0.39 -32.71 16.63
N HIS A 453 1.08 -33.33 15.67
CA HIS A 453 0.43 -34.18 14.68
C HIS A 453 -0.30 -35.35 15.37
N GLY A 454 -1.61 -35.47 15.16
CA GLY A 454 -2.42 -36.51 15.79
C GLY A 454 -2.51 -37.80 14.99
N HIS A 455 -2.75 -38.92 15.68
CA HIS A 455 -2.91 -40.25 15.09
C HIS A 455 -4.36 -40.70 14.95
N ASP A 456 -5.30 -39.99 15.57
CA ASP A 456 -6.73 -40.21 15.46
C ASP A 456 -7.45 -39.05 14.77
N ALA A 457 -8.70 -39.25 14.37
CA ALA A 457 -9.47 -38.25 13.61
C ALA A 457 -9.63 -36.93 14.37
N THR A 458 -9.86 -36.95 15.68
CA THR A 458 -10.07 -35.73 16.47
C THR A 458 -8.80 -34.89 16.57
N THR A 459 -7.69 -35.51 16.96
CA THR A 459 -6.39 -34.83 17.08
C THR A 459 -5.88 -34.36 15.72
N TYR A 460 -6.15 -35.09 14.63
CA TYR A 460 -5.86 -34.66 13.27
C TYR A 460 -6.58 -33.36 12.89
N TRP A 461 -7.89 -33.25 13.18
CA TRP A 461 -8.64 -32.04 12.86
C TRP A 461 -8.30 -30.87 13.78
N ILE A 462 -8.01 -31.13 15.04
CA ILE A 462 -7.52 -30.11 15.98
C ILE A 462 -6.17 -29.56 15.51
N TRP A 463 -5.26 -30.41 15.02
CA TRP A 463 -4.01 -29.99 14.40
C TRP A 463 -4.25 -29.07 13.19
N LYS A 464 -5.21 -29.37 12.31
CA LYS A 464 -5.59 -28.51 11.18
C LYS A 464 -6.12 -27.16 11.66
N LEU A 465 -6.96 -27.16 12.69
CA LEU A 465 -7.49 -25.93 13.27
C LEU A 465 -6.37 -25.08 13.89
N ALA A 466 -5.41 -25.68 14.58
CA ALA A 466 -4.24 -24.99 15.12
C ALA A 466 -3.43 -24.31 14.00
N LYS A 467 -3.17 -25.03 12.90
CA LYS A 467 -2.52 -24.45 11.71
C LYS A 467 -3.32 -23.26 11.13
N ALA A 468 -4.64 -23.35 11.09
CA ALA A 468 -5.49 -22.26 10.60
C ALA A 468 -5.34 -20.99 11.46
N HIS A 469 -5.24 -21.10 12.78
CA HIS A 469 -4.95 -19.97 13.66
C HIS A 469 -3.57 -19.36 13.42
N VAL A 470 -2.55 -20.19 13.18
CA VAL A 470 -1.21 -19.70 12.82
C VAL A 470 -1.26 -18.95 11.48
N CYS A 471 -1.92 -19.51 10.46
CA CYS A 471 -2.08 -18.85 9.15
C CYS A 471 -2.82 -17.51 9.25
N ALA A 472 -3.85 -17.41 10.12
CA ALA A 472 -4.56 -16.16 10.35
C ALA A 472 -3.65 -15.10 10.99
N ASN A 473 -2.82 -15.49 11.94
CA ASN A 473 -1.82 -14.59 12.54
C ASN A 473 -0.75 -14.18 11.52
N ASP A 474 -0.22 -15.14 10.76
CA ASP A 474 0.78 -14.91 9.71
C ASP A 474 0.29 -13.93 8.64
N ALA A 475 -0.94 -14.12 8.15
CA ALA A 475 -1.56 -13.21 7.19
C ALA A 475 -1.73 -11.79 7.76
N GLY A 476 -2.15 -11.67 9.03
CA GLY A 476 -2.28 -10.38 9.71
C GLY A 476 -0.95 -9.67 9.88
N VAL A 477 0.08 -10.38 10.34
CA VAL A 477 1.43 -9.84 10.52
C VAL A 477 2.04 -9.44 9.17
N HIS A 478 1.88 -10.28 8.13
CA HIS A 478 2.29 -9.92 6.79
C HIS A 478 1.65 -8.61 6.36
N GLN A 479 0.33 -8.53 6.33
CA GLN A 479 -0.39 -7.40 5.76
C GLN A 479 -0.11 -6.09 6.50
N LEU A 480 -0.02 -6.14 7.82
CA LEU A 480 0.09 -4.96 8.66
C LEU A 480 1.52 -4.53 8.94
N VAL A 481 2.41 -5.49 9.21
CA VAL A 481 3.79 -5.20 9.62
C VAL A 481 4.74 -5.27 8.42
N ASN A 482 4.88 -6.44 7.81
CA ASN A 482 5.90 -6.64 6.81
C ASN A 482 5.57 -5.96 5.47
N HIS A 483 4.30 -5.91 5.09
CA HIS A 483 3.87 -5.23 3.87
C HIS A 483 3.59 -3.75 4.12
N TRP A 484 2.56 -3.40 4.91
CA TRP A 484 2.21 -1.98 5.07
C TRP A 484 3.30 -1.18 5.76
N LEU A 485 3.66 -1.56 7.00
CA LEU A 485 4.57 -0.74 7.80
C LEU A 485 5.99 -0.69 7.25
N ARG A 486 6.59 -1.89 7.01
CA ARG A 486 8.01 -1.99 6.64
C ARG A 486 8.31 -1.67 5.18
N THR A 487 7.31 -1.66 4.29
CA THR A 487 7.52 -1.32 2.88
C THR A 487 6.82 -0.02 2.49
N HIS A 488 5.52 0.09 2.67
CA HIS A 488 4.76 1.25 2.22
C HIS A 488 4.99 2.48 3.12
N ALA A 489 4.65 2.37 4.40
CA ALA A 489 4.68 3.50 5.30
C ALA A 489 6.10 4.01 5.58
N CYS A 490 7.08 3.11 5.77
CA CYS A 490 8.46 3.50 6.03
C CYS A 490 9.14 4.20 4.85
N MET A 491 8.67 3.96 3.62
CA MET A 491 9.25 4.58 2.42
C MET A 491 8.82 6.02 2.23
N GLU A 492 7.70 6.46 2.77
CA GLU A 492 7.20 7.83 2.57
C GLU A 492 8.20 8.91 2.97
N PRO A 493 8.82 8.88 4.18
CA PRO A 493 9.82 9.88 4.54
C PRO A 493 10.99 9.94 3.57
N TYR A 494 11.42 8.78 3.04
CA TYR A 494 12.53 8.72 2.07
C TYR A 494 12.12 9.29 0.71
N ILE A 495 10.90 9.01 0.25
CA ILE A 495 10.36 9.56 -1.00
C ILE A 495 10.27 11.09 -0.89
N ILE A 496 9.68 11.59 0.19
CA ILE A 496 9.53 13.02 0.44
C ILE A 496 10.92 13.69 0.52
N ALA A 497 11.86 13.12 1.28
CA ALA A 497 13.21 13.66 1.42
C ALA A 497 13.97 13.66 0.06
N THR A 498 13.83 12.59 -0.72
CA THR A 498 14.45 12.47 -2.04
C THR A 498 14.00 13.60 -2.97
N HIS A 499 12.69 13.81 -3.09
CA HIS A 499 12.15 14.86 -3.96
C HIS A 499 12.49 16.28 -3.45
N ARG A 500 12.48 16.50 -2.15
CA ARG A 500 12.80 17.80 -1.54
C ARG A 500 14.27 18.19 -1.63
N GLN A 501 15.19 17.22 -1.69
CA GLN A 501 16.62 17.48 -1.57
C GLN A 501 17.41 17.21 -2.84
N LEU A 502 16.92 16.32 -3.70
CA LEU A 502 17.62 15.92 -4.91
C LEU A 502 16.87 16.39 -6.16
N SER A 503 17.55 17.17 -7.00
CA SER A 503 17.03 17.49 -8.33
C SER A 503 16.88 16.22 -9.18
N SER A 504 15.94 16.21 -10.10
CA SER A 504 15.78 15.14 -11.10
C SER A 504 17.03 14.88 -11.95
N MET A 505 17.97 15.83 -12.00
CA MET A 505 19.28 15.66 -12.62
C MET A 505 20.29 14.91 -11.73
N HIS A 506 20.02 14.71 -10.45
CA HIS A 506 20.98 14.07 -9.54
C HIS A 506 21.08 12.56 -9.83
N PRO A 507 22.29 11.95 -9.90
CA PRO A 507 22.43 10.52 -10.20
C PRO A 507 21.70 9.63 -9.20
N ILE A 508 21.71 9.98 -7.89
CA ILE A 508 20.96 9.23 -6.86
C ILE A 508 19.45 9.37 -7.08
N TYR A 509 18.95 10.54 -7.46
CA TYR A 509 17.51 10.68 -7.79
C TYR A 509 17.13 9.75 -8.94
N LYS A 510 17.90 9.76 -10.03
CA LYS A 510 17.65 8.89 -11.19
C LYS A 510 17.68 7.39 -10.85
N LEU A 511 18.52 6.99 -9.87
CA LEU A 511 18.56 5.63 -9.36
C LEU A 511 17.31 5.29 -8.54
N LEU A 512 16.89 6.17 -7.62
CA LEU A 512 15.83 5.88 -6.64
C LEU A 512 14.42 6.08 -7.20
N HIS A 513 14.19 7.11 -8.01
CA HIS A 513 12.87 7.51 -8.47
C HIS A 513 12.04 6.38 -9.11
N PRO A 514 12.57 5.51 -10.00
CA PRO A 514 11.80 4.41 -10.57
C PRO A 514 11.27 3.41 -9.55
N HIS A 515 11.97 3.26 -8.41
CA HIS A 515 11.57 2.36 -7.32
C HIS A 515 10.54 2.97 -6.36
N MET A 516 10.35 4.27 -6.41
CA MET A 516 9.46 5.03 -5.52
C MET A 516 8.12 5.38 -6.17
N ARG A 517 8.06 5.35 -7.49
CA ARG A 517 6.92 5.81 -8.29
C ARG A 517 5.62 5.14 -7.86
N TYR A 518 4.55 5.93 -7.76
CA TYR A 518 3.20 5.54 -7.33
C TYR A 518 3.05 5.14 -5.86
N THR A 519 4.11 5.05 -5.09
CA THR A 519 4.01 4.62 -3.69
C THR A 519 3.16 5.57 -2.86
N LEU A 520 3.30 6.89 -3.03
CA LEU A 520 2.49 7.87 -2.30
C LEU A 520 1.01 7.80 -2.68
N GLU A 521 0.69 7.60 -3.97
CA GLU A 521 -0.69 7.42 -4.43
C GLU A 521 -1.31 6.14 -3.87
N ILE A 522 -0.60 5.01 -3.96
CA ILE A 522 -1.04 3.74 -3.38
C ILE A 522 -1.29 3.89 -1.88
N ASN A 523 -0.40 4.56 -1.17
CA ASN A 523 -0.52 4.79 0.27
C ASN A 523 -1.71 5.68 0.63
N ALA A 524 -1.97 6.71 -0.16
CA ALA A 524 -3.14 7.58 0.02
C ALA A 524 -4.45 6.79 -0.17
N LEU A 525 -4.54 5.98 -1.21
CA LEU A 525 -5.69 5.12 -1.47
C LEU A 525 -5.87 4.04 -0.39
N ALA A 526 -4.78 3.48 0.12
CA ALA A 526 -4.80 2.54 1.24
C ALA A 526 -5.35 3.19 2.52
N ARG A 527 -4.93 4.42 2.85
CA ARG A 527 -5.46 5.18 3.99
C ARG A 527 -6.94 5.48 3.87
N GLN A 528 -7.44 5.68 2.65
CA GLN A 528 -8.85 5.98 2.43
C GLN A 528 -9.77 4.78 2.62
N SER A 529 -9.33 3.58 2.27
CA SER A 529 -10.20 2.41 2.14
C SER A 529 -9.76 1.17 2.90
N LEU A 530 -8.46 0.98 3.11
CA LEU A 530 -7.94 -0.27 3.65
C LEU A 530 -7.66 -0.19 5.15
N ILE A 531 -6.77 0.73 5.55
CA ILE A 531 -6.17 0.74 6.89
C ILE A 531 -6.86 1.68 7.88
N ASN A 532 -7.76 2.51 7.45
CA ASN A 532 -8.45 3.46 8.32
C ASN A 532 -9.50 2.78 9.24
N GLY A 533 -9.91 3.46 10.30
CA GLY A 533 -10.97 3.01 11.18
C GLY A 533 -12.23 2.62 10.40
N GLY A 534 -12.74 1.39 10.62
CA GLY A 534 -13.81 0.77 9.83
C GLY A 534 -13.41 0.43 8.39
N GLY A 535 -12.12 0.31 8.09
CA GLY A 535 -11.63 -0.11 6.78
C GLY A 535 -11.61 -1.63 6.59
N ILE A 536 -11.18 -2.04 5.38
CA ILE A 536 -11.19 -3.46 4.97
C ILE A 536 -10.33 -4.32 5.91
N ILE A 537 -9.17 -3.81 6.36
CA ILE A 537 -8.27 -4.56 7.26
C ILE A 537 -8.95 -4.90 8.58
N GLU A 538 -9.64 -3.94 9.18
CA GLU A 538 -10.36 -4.18 10.44
C GLU A 538 -11.52 -5.18 10.27
N ALA A 539 -12.15 -5.19 9.10
CA ALA A 539 -13.22 -6.14 8.81
C ALA A 539 -12.72 -7.56 8.58
N SER A 540 -11.58 -7.72 7.92
CA SER A 540 -11.14 -8.99 7.33
C SER A 540 -10.20 -9.78 8.21
N PHE A 541 -9.34 -9.11 9.00
CA PHE A 541 -8.32 -9.78 9.80
C PHE A 541 -8.79 -10.02 11.24
N SER A 542 -8.31 -11.11 11.86
CA SER A 542 -8.71 -11.53 13.21
C SER A 542 -8.63 -10.41 14.25
N PRO A 543 -7.60 -9.54 14.30
CA PRO A 543 -7.50 -8.49 15.30
C PRO A 543 -8.61 -7.42 15.22
N GLY A 544 -9.35 -7.32 14.11
CA GLY A 544 -10.41 -6.33 13.96
C GLY A 544 -9.92 -4.90 14.16
N LYS A 545 -10.64 -4.10 14.94
CA LYS A 545 -10.25 -2.72 15.24
C LYS A 545 -8.92 -2.56 15.99
N TYR A 546 -8.40 -3.64 16.54
CA TYR A 546 -7.09 -3.66 17.22
C TYR A 546 -5.92 -4.00 16.28
N ALA A 547 -6.19 -4.30 15.02
CA ALA A 547 -5.17 -4.67 14.04
C ALA A 547 -4.03 -3.63 13.94
N MET A 548 -4.40 -2.35 13.88
CA MET A 548 -3.43 -1.28 13.76
C MET A 548 -2.71 -0.97 15.07
N GLU A 549 -3.37 -1.18 16.21
CA GLU A 549 -2.77 -1.01 17.53
C GLU A 549 -1.73 -2.10 17.83
N ALA A 550 -2.03 -3.36 17.49
CA ALA A 550 -1.08 -4.46 17.59
C ALA A 550 0.18 -4.22 16.73
N LYS A 551 0.02 -3.60 15.57
CA LYS A 551 1.12 -3.16 14.72
C LYS A 551 2.02 -2.12 15.37
N CYS A 552 1.47 -1.20 16.19
CA CYS A 552 2.25 -0.18 16.87
C CYS A 552 3.26 -0.74 17.88
N CYS A 553 2.95 -1.88 18.50
CA CYS A 553 3.86 -2.55 19.42
C CYS A 553 5.13 -3.03 18.71
N CYS A 554 5.01 -3.50 17.47
CA CYS A 554 6.17 -3.92 16.67
C CYS A 554 7.10 -2.76 16.30
N LEU A 555 6.59 -1.52 16.23
CA LEU A 555 7.42 -0.34 15.96
C LEU A 555 8.34 0.03 17.13
N ARG A 556 7.90 -0.23 18.37
CA ARG A 556 8.71 0.04 19.55
C ARG A 556 9.95 -0.86 19.61
N GLU A 557 9.83 -2.09 19.11
CA GLU A 557 10.95 -3.05 19.02
C GLU A 557 11.94 -2.72 17.88
N LEU A 558 11.48 -2.03 16.82
CA LEU A 558 12.31 -1.63 15.68
C LEU A 558 13.04 -0.28 15.90
N ALA A 559 12.68 0.44 16.94
CA ALA A 559 13.23 1.78 17.26
C ALA A 559 14.34 1.75 18.32
N VAL A 560 14.81 0.54 18.72
CA VAL A 560 15.93 0.35 19.67
C VAL A 560 17.23 0.02 18.92
#